data_4f99e801ab8ae8b0af75a8a9af7d06d1
#
_entry.id   4f99e801ab8ae8b0af75a8a9af7d06d1
#
_cell.length_a   1.000
_cell.length_b   1.000
_cell.length_c   1.000
_cell.angle_alpha   90.00
_cell.angle_beta   90.00
_cell.angle_gamma   90.00
#
_symmetry.space_group_name_H-M   'P 1'
#
loop_
_entity.id
_entity.type
_entity.pdbx_description
1 polymer ?
#
loop_
_entity_poly.entity_id
_entity_poly.type
_entity_poly.pdbx_seq_one_letter_code
_entity_poly.pdbx_strand_id
1 'polypeptide(L)'
;MPESSKLATVLAVVCLSGGSGKSTSVLNLATMLSEKGRTLAIDFDPQGNLTQWLGWTDLSEDATVAETILPDSDRLLVKEVIKSPVNEERLGRLLLAPADYSLSRAADAIIMEPGRERFLKRALKPILDDYDFIVIDSPPAKGILTYNAILAADFLVIPTECTNKGVVGAVSSVVLVRELEDLDFQVPKILGIIPTRDQWAGANQTRMSKAAITALKESLPGMHIFSSVRQSTTVQRTNHVGWSLQEAGESSLAKAYLEVVDALLKAKVHG
;
A
#
# COMPACT_ATOMS: atom_id res chain seq x y z
N MET A 1 -15.27 -19.68 26.09
CA MET A 1 -15.75 -19.02 24.89
C MET A 1 -14.59 -19.01 23.93
N PRO A 2 -14.69 -19.49 22.68
CA PRO A 2 -13.61 -19.27 21.72
C PRO A 2 -13.48 -17.75 21.56
N GLU A 3 -12.26 -17.22 21.71
CA GLU A 3 -11.94 -15.86 21.31
C GLU A 3 -12.42 -15.70 19.86
N SER A 4 -13.23 -14.66 19.60
CA SER A 4 -13.63 -14.33 18.23
C SER A 4 -12.34 -14.19 17.43
N SER A 5 -12.13 -15.02 16.41
CA SER A 5 -10.95 -14.94 15.54
C SER A 5 -10.88 -13.52 15.01
N LYS A 6 -9.82 -12.80 15.42
CA LYS A 6 -9.63 -11.40 15.07
C LYS A 6 -9.02 -11.36 13.68
N LEU A 7 -9.85 -11.20 12.65
CA LEU A 7 -9.40 -11.11 11.27
C LEU A 7 -8.36 -9.98 11.09
N ALA A 8 -7.41 -10.20 10.18
CA ALA A 8 -6.43 -9.19 9.80
C ALA A 8 -7.11 -7.88 9.36
N THR A 9 -6.51 -6.76 9.72
CA THR A 9 -6.89 -5.47 9.15
C THR A 9 -6.12 -5.24 7.86
N VAL A 10 -6.82 -5.06 6.75
CA VAL A 10 -6.22 -4.88 5.42
C VAL A 10 -6.17 -3.40 5.06
N LEU A 11 -4.96 -2.88 4.83
CA LEU A 11 -4.68 -1.51 4.40
C LEU A 11 -4.14 -1.51 2.98
N ALA A 12 -4.78 -0.80 2.05
CA ALA A 12 -4.21 -0.57 0.73
C ALA A 12 -3.60 0.83 0.60
N VAL A 13 -2.47 0.91 -0.08
CA VAL A 13 -1.79 2.17 -0.41
C VAL A 13 -1.99 2.42 -1.91
N VAL A 14 -2.83 3.39 -2.25
CA VAL A 14 -3.27 3.62 -3.63
C VAL A 14 -3.08 5.08 -4.04
N CYS A 15 -2.51 5.30 -5.22
CA CYS A 15 -2.52 6.60 -5.88
C CYS A 15 -2.37 6.42 -7.39
N LEU A 16 -3.27 7.04 -8.16
CA LEU A 16 -3.26 7.01 -9.63
C LEU A 16 -2.22 7.99 -10.22
N SER A 17 -1.03 8.00 -9.61
CA SER A 17 0.12 8.77 -10.09
C SER A 17 1.39 8.00 -9.82
N GLY A 18 2.24 7.88 -10.85
CA GLY A 18 3.59 7.34 -10.70
C GLY A 18 4.46 8.28 -9.86
N GLY A 19 5.35 7.70 -9.04
CA GLY A 19 6.27 8.48 -8.20
C GLY A 19 5.66 9.11 -6.95
N SER A 20 4.40 8.78 -6.63
CA SER A 20 3.68 9.31 -5.46
C SER A 20 4.21 8.77 -4.11
N GLY A 21 5.08 7.76 -4.09
CA GLY A 21 5.64 7.17 -2.88
C GLY A 21 4.83 6.01 -2.31
N LYS A 22 4.05 5.28 -3.12
CA LYS A 22 3.27 4.12 -2.69
C LYS A 22 4.14 3.04 -2.03
N SER A 23 5.05 2.45 -2.76
CA SER A 23 5.94 1.39 -2.23
C SER A 23 6.76 1.87 -1.02
N THR A 24 7.22 3.14 -1.03
CA THR A 24 7.86 3.76 0.14
C THR A 24 6.91 3.80 1.34
N SER A 25 5.65 4.16 1.12
CA SER A 25 4.66 4.18 2.20
C SER A 25 4.36 2.78 2.71
N VAL A 26 4.23 1.79 1.82
CA VAL A 26 4.02 0.39 2.21
C VAL A 26 5.18 -0.13 3.04
N LEU A 27 6.43 0.07 2.60
CA LEU A 27 7.62 -0.34 3.36
C LEU A 27 7.59 0.23 4.78
N ASN A 28 7.35 1.54 4.93
CA ASN A 28 7.31 2.19 6.24
C ASN A 28 6.14 1.70 7.10
N LEU A 29 4.94 1.63 6.54
CA LEU A 29 3.74 1.21 7.27
C LEU A 29 3.81 -0.27 7.67
N ALA A 30 4.21 -1.16 6.76
CA ALA A 30 4.31 -2.58 7.03
C ALA A 30 5.38 -2.88 8.10
N THR A 31 6.53 -2.21 8.05
CA THR A 31 7.58 -2.35 9.09
C THR A 31 7.08 -1.84 10.45
N MET A 32 6.45 -0.67 10.52
CA MET A 32 5.91 -0.14 11.78
C MET A 32 4.77 -1.01 12.35
N LEU A 33 3.92 -1.56 11.49
CA LEU A 33 2.84 -2.46 11.90
C LEU A 33 3.38 -3.82 12.35
N SER A 34 4.50 -4.30 11.79
CA SER A 34 5.13 -5.55 12.22
C SER A 34 5.67 -5.50 13.65
N GLU A 35 5.95 -4.32 14.18
CA GLU A 35 6.25 -4.12 15.60
C GLU A 35 5.02 -4.33 16.50
N LYS A 36 3.81 -4.17 15.94
CA LYS A 36 2.53 -4.29 16.67
C LYS A 36 1.90 -5.67 16.53
N GLY A 37 2.17 -6.41 15.45
CA GLY A 37 1.59 -7.73 15.19
C GLY A 37 2.17 -8.40 13.95
N ARG A 38 1.72 -9.63 13.67
CA ARG A 38 2.10 -10.34 12.44
C ARG A 38 1.58 -9.58 11.23
N THR A 39 2.47 -9.19 10.34
CA THR A 39 2.16 -8.33 9.19
C THR A 39 2.59 -8.99 7.89
N LEU A 40 1.68 -9.00 6.91
CA LEU A 40 1.97 -9.38 5.53
C LEU A 40 1.99 -8.13 4.66
N ALA A 41 3.11 -7.86 4.01
CA ALA A 41 3.18 -6.91 2.91
C ALA A 41 2.89 -7.64 1.60
N ILE A 42 2.04 -7.06 0.76
CA ILE A 42 1.74 -7.59 -0.57
C ILE A 42 2.23 -6.58 -1.59
N ASP A 43 3.24 -6.96 -2.36
CA ASP A 43 3.60 -6.21 -3.56
C ASP A 43 2.59 -6.55 -4.65
N PHE A 44 1.76 -5.60 -5.05
CA PHE A 44 0.76 -5.81 -6.08
C PHE A 44 0.97 -4.87 -7.28
N ASP A 45 2.21 -4.39 -7.43
CA ASP A 45 2.68 -3.64 -8.60
C ASP A 45 3.60 -4.56 -9.44
N PRO A 46 3.32 -4.76 -10.75
CA PRO A 46 4.19 -5.52 -11.66
C PRO A 46 5.64 -5.05 -11.71
N GLN A 47 5.94 -3.85 -11.23
CA GLN A 47 7.32 -3.35 -11.16
C GLN A 47 8.13 -4.01 -10.03
N GLY A 48 7.51 -4.62 -9.03
CA GLY A 48 8.17 -5.36 -7.96
C GLY A 48 9.12 -4.52 -7.10
N ASN A 49 8.86 -3.22 -6.93
CA ASN A 49 9.77 -2.34 -6.19
C ASN A 49 9.89 -2.73 -4.71
N LEU A 50 8.76 -3.01 -4.05
CA LEU A 50 8.75 -3.43 -2.66
C LEU A 50 9.46 -4.78 -2.50
N THR A 51 9.24 -5.68 -3.42
CA THR A 51 9.86 -7.01 -3.50
C THR A 51 11.39 -6.89 -3.54
N GLN A 52 11.91 -6.06 -4.45
CA GLN A 52 13.36 -5.83 -4.57
C GLN A 52 13.94 -5.19 -3.31
N TRP A 53 13.27 -4.22 -2.70
CA TRP A 53 13.75 -3.55 -1.49
C TRP A 53 13.77 -4.48 -0.27
N LEU A 54 12.88 -5.48 -0.22
CA LEU A 54 12.88 -6.51 0.82
C LEU A 54 13.85 -7.68 0.52
N GLY A 55 14.68 -7.53 -0.53
CA GLY A 55 15.83 -8.37 -0.83
C GLY A 55 15.59 -9.45 -1.88
N TRP A 56 14.40 -9.58 -2.43
CA TRP A 56 14.07 -10.55 -3.47
C TRP A 56 14.29 -9.94 -4.86
N THR A 57 15.50 -10.14 -5.42
CA THR A 57 15.91 -9.57 -6.71
C THR A 57 15.80 -10.55 -7.87
N ASP A 58 15.71 -11.83 -7.60
CA ASP A 58 15.49 -12.91 -8.60
C ASP A 58 14.37 -13.82 -8.09
N LEU A 59 13.28 -13.89 -8.85
CA LEU A 59 12.11 -14.72 -8.61
C LEU A 59 11.86 -15.70 -9.76
N SER A 60 12.86 -15.97 -10.60
CA SER A 60 12.69 -16.78 -11.82
C SER A 60 12.20 -18.20 -11.57
N GLU A 61 12.45 -18.76 -10.38
CA GLU A 61 11.99 -20.10 -9.96
C GLU A 61 10.92 -20.04 -8.87
N ASP A 62 10.46 -18.85 -8.47
CA ASP A 62 9.55 -18.65 -7.36
C ASP A 62 8.15 -18.24 -7.86
N ALA A 63 7.13 -18.77 -7.21
CA ALA A 63 5.78 -18.27 -7.37
C ALA A 63 5.61 -16.91 -6.68
N THR A 64 4.77 -16.05 -7.27
CA THR A 64 4.51 -14.69 -6.84
C THR A 64 3.02 -14.46 -6.56
N VAL A 65 2.63 -13.26 -6.20
CA VAL A 65 1.22 -12.91 -6.05
C VAL A 65 0.42 -13.05 -7.35
N ALA A 66 1.09 -13.10 -8.51
CA ALA A 66 0.45 -13.28 -9.81
C ALA A 66 -0.37 -14.59 -9.86
N GLU A 67 0.20 -15.70 -9.38
CA GLU A 67 -0.44 -17.01 -9.40
C GLU A 67 -1.64 -17.08 -8.45
N THR A 68 -1.73 -16.17 -7.47
CA THR A 68 -2.83 -16.17 -6.50
C THR A 68 -4.13 -15.55 -7.04
N ILE A 69 -4.05 -14.81 -8.13
CA ILE A 69 -5.20 -14.18 -8.78
C ILE A 69 -5.61 -14.83 -10.10
N LEU A 70 -4.92 -15.89 -10.53
CA LEU A 70 -5.28 -16.62 -11.74
C LEU A 70 -6.66 -17.31 -11.62
N PRO A 71 -7.27 -17.75 -12.73
CA PRO A 71 -8.45 -18.61 -12.70
C PRO A 71 -8.23 -19.86 -11.85
N ASP A 72 -9.31 -20.42 -11.30
CA ASP A 72 -9.28 -21.48 -10.27
C ASP A 72 -8.44 -22.71 -10.61
N SER A 73 -8.29 -23.05 -11.91
CA SER A 73 -7.49 -24.21 -12.35
C SER A 73 -5.98 -24.06 -12.11
N ASP A 74 -5.48 -22.82 -12.10
CA ASP A 74 -4.05 -22.52 -12.11
C ASP A 74 -3.64 -21.68 -10.88
N ARG A 75 -4.59 -21.47 -9.95
CA ARG A 75 -4.42 -20.58 -8.80
C ARG A 75 -3.70 -21.25 -7.65
N LEU A 76 -2.64 -20.60 -7.17
CA LEU A 76 -2.01 -20.93 -5.89
C LEU A 76 -2.70 -20.23 -4.71
N LEU A 77 -2.55 -20.79 -3.53
CA LEU A 77 -2.93 -20.10 -2.29
C LEU A 77 -1.88 -19.05 -1.92
N VAL A 78 -2.30 -17.93 -1.36
CA VAL A 78 -1.38 -16.86 -0.94
C VAL A 78 -0.27 -17.38 -0.02
N LYS A 79 -0.58 -18.33 0.88
CA LYS A 79 0.43 -18.92 1.77
C LYS A 79 1.57 -19.66 1.06
N GLU A 80 1.37 -20.08 -0.21
CA GLU A 80 2.37 -20.81 -1.00
C GLU A 80 3.38 -19.86 -1.66
N VAL A 81 3.04 -18.58 -1.76
CA VAL A 81 3.91 -17.55 -2.36
C VAL A 81 4.57 -16.64 -1.33
N ILE A 82 4.25 -16.80 -0.03
CA ILE A 82 4.79 -15.95 1.03
C ILE A 82 6.28 -16.24 1.24
N LYS A 83 7.05 -15.18 1.32
CA LYS A 83 8.50 -15.17 1.57
C LYS A 83 8.82 -14.39 2.84
N SER A 84 9.90 -14.77 3.51
CA SER A 84 10.53 -13.91 4.51
C SER A 84 11.38 -12.84 3.82
N PRO A 85 11.43 -11.60 4.33
CA PRO A 85 12.43 -10.64 3.90
C PRO A 85 13.85 -11.18 4.10
N VAL A 86 14.79 -10.85 3.23
CA VAL A 86 16.18 -11.36 3.32
C VAL A 86 16.86 -10.98 4.66
N ASN A 87 16.40 -9.90 5.31
CA ASN A 87 16.86 -9.48 6.64
C ASN A 87 15.88 -9.93 7.76
N GLU A 88 15.59 -11.22 7.85
CA GLU A 88 14.62 -11.79 8.82
C GLU A 88 14.86 -11.38 10.26
N GLU A 89 16.10 -11.36 10.73
CA GLU A 89 16.44 -11.01 12.13
C GLU A 89 15.90 -9.63 12.53
N ARG A 90 15.85 -8.71 11.58
CA ARG A 90 15.39 -7.34 11.80
C ARG A 90 13.86 -7.20 11.68
N LEU A 91 13.25 -7.95 10.76
CA LEU A 91 11.84 -7.79 10.34
C LEU A 91 10.93 -8.92 10.83
N GLY A 92 11.36 -9.73 11.78
CA GLY A 92 10.86 -11.03 12.22
C GLY A 92 9.34 -11.29 12.24
N ARG A 93 8.49 -10.26 12.19
CA ARG A 93 7.02 -10.40 12.08
C ARG A 93 6.47 -9.89 10.75
N LEU A 94 7.34 -9.39 9.87
CA LEU A 94 6.96 -8.95 8.52
C LEU A 94 7.23 -10.08 7.54
N LEU A 95 6.21 -10.44 6.77
CA LEU A 95 6.31 -11.36 5.64
C LEU A 95 5.94 -10.61 4.35
N LEU A 96 6.32 -11.17 3.20
CA LEU A 96 6.11 -10.59 1.88
C LEU A 96 5.41 -11.60 0.97
N ALA A 97 4.35 -11.18 0.27
CA ALA A 97 3.89 -11.80 -0.96
C ALA A 97 4.52 -11.01 -2.12
N PRO A 98 5.52 -11.56 -2.82
CA PRO A 98 6.30 -10.83 -3.81
C PRO A 98 5.57 -10.69 -5.13
N ALA A 99 5.95 -9.69 -5.93
CA ALA A 99 5.51 -9.50 -7.32
C ALA A 99 6.70 -9.38 -8.27
N ASP A 100 6.41 -9.71 -9.50
CA ASP A 100 7.24 -9.45 -10.66
C ASP A 100 6.36 -9.10 -11.87
N TYR A 101 6.97 -9.04 -13.05
CA TYR A 101 6.26 -8.73 -14.29
C TYR A 101 5.19 -9.77 -14.69
N SER A 102 5.21 -11.00 -14.14
CA SER A 102 4.17 -12.02 -14.37
C SER A 102 2.79 -11.52 -13.92
N LEU A 103 2.72 -10.62 -12.94
CA LEU A 103 1.48 -10.02 -12.47
C LEU A 103 0.75 -9.22 -13.56
N SER A 104 1.46 -8.63 -14.53
CA SER A 104 0.82 -8.02 -15.71
C SER A 104 0.11 -9.06 -16.58
N ARG A 105 0.72 -10.23 -16.78
CA ARG A 105 0.11 -11.33 -17.55
C ARG A 105 -1.09 -11.91 -16.82
N ALA A 106 -1.00 -12.05 -15.49
CA ALA A 106 -2.13 -12.49 -14.69
C ALA A 106 -3.30 -11.50 -14.76
N ALA A 107 -3.03 -10.19 -14.75
CA ALA A 107 -4.03 -9.14 -14.92
C ALA A 107 -4.76 -9.26 -16.28
N ASP A 108 -4.01 -9.50 -17.36
CA ASP A 108 -4.58 -9.72 -18.70
C ASP A 108 -5.42 -11.02 -18.75
N ALA A 109 -4.95 -12.09 -18.12
CA ALA A 109 -5.65 -13.38 -18.08
C ALA A 109 -7.02 -13.28 -17.40
N ILE A 110 -7.15 -12.46 -16.37
CA ILE A 110 -8.40 -12.33 -15.61
C ILE A 110 -9.35 -11.27 -16.16
N ILE A 111 -8.98 -10.51 -17.19
CA ILE A 111 -9.75 -9.34 -17.66
C ILE A 111 -11.19 -9.68 -18.09
N MET A 112 -11.43 -10.89 -18.55
CA MET A 112 -12.74 -11.37 -18.98
C MET A 112 -13.44 -12.24 -17.94
N GLU A 113 -12.80 -12.51 -16.79
CA GLU A 113 -13.34 -13.39 -15.78
C GLU A 113 -14.43 -12.70 -14.93
N PRO A 114 -15.54 -13.40 -14.64
CA PRO A 114 -16.58 -12.87 -13.76
C PRO A 114 -16.05 -12.61 -12.34
N GLY A 115 -16.32 -11.43 -11.79
CA GLY A 115 -15.90 -11.04 -10.44
C GLY A 115 -14.39 -10.82 -10.30
N ARG A 116 -13.70 -10.57 -11.40
CA ARG A 116 -12.26 -10.28 -11.50
C ARG A 116 -11.80 -9.17 -10.56
N GLU A 117 -12.67 -8.22 -10.23
CA GLU A 117 -12.36 -7.10 -9.35
C GLU A 117 -12.12 -7.53 -7.90
N ARG A 118 -12.47 -8.76 -7.53
CA ARG A 118 -12.40 -9.31 -6.17
C ARG A 118 -11.47 -10.52 -6.04
N PHE A 119 -10.62 -10.79 -7.02
CA PHE A 119 -9.74 -11.96 -7.00
C PHE A 119 -8.75 -11.91 -5.85
N LEU A 120 -8.09 -10.75 -5.62
CA LEU A 120 -7.22 -10.59 -4.46
C LEU A 120 -7.98 -10.73 -3.14
N LYS A 121 -9.17 -10.14 -3.01
CA LYS A 121 -10.02 -10.30 -1.81
C LYS A 121 -10.33 -11.78 -1.52
N ARG A 122 -10.63 -12.56 -2.55
CA ARG A 122 -10.86 -14.01 -2.42
C ARG A 122 -9.58 -14.75 -2.04
N ALA A 123 -8.45 -14.38 -2.64
CA ALA A 123 -7.15 -14.99 -2.36
C ALA A 123 -6.70 -14.76 -0.92
N LEU A 124 -7.01 -13.59 -0.33
CA LEU A 124 -6.65 -13.25 1.05
C LEU A 124 -7.54 -13.93 2.10
N LYS A 125 -8.79 -14.27 1.77
CA LYS A 125 -9.76 -14.81 2.73
C LYS A 125 -9.23 -15.96 3.58
N PRO A 126 -8.50 -16.97 3.04
CA PRO A 126 -8.02 -18.12 3.81
C PRO A 126 -6.91 -17.80 4.82
N ILE A 127 -6.30 -16.63 4.76
CA ILE A 127 -5.15 -16.25 5.59
C ILE A 127 -5.43 -15.07 6.53
N LEU A 128 -6.67 -14.56 6.54
CA LEU A 128 -7.02 -13.39 7.37
C LEU A 128 -6.85 -13.66 8.87
N ASP A 129 -6.99 -14.91 9.32
CA ASP A 129 -6.79 -15.31 10.72
C ASP A 129 -5.31 -15.48 11.10
N ASP A 130 -4.41 -15.55 10.10
CA ASP A 130 -2.98 -15.79 10.32
C ASP A 130 -2.19 -14.49 10.59
N TYR A 131 -2.80 -13.33 10.35
CA TYR A 131 -2.15 -12.02 10.46
C TYR A 131 -2.97 -11.03 11.29
N ASP A 132 -2.28 -10.05 11.88
CA ASP A 132 -2.91 -8.88 12.51
C ASP A 132 -3.13 -7.75 11.47
N PHE A 133 -2.20 -7.64 10.51
CA PHE A 133 -2.22 -6.62 9.46
C PHE A 133 -1.80 -7.18 8.11
N ILE A 134 -2.44 -6.69 7.04
CA ILE A 134 -2.05 -6.92 5.66
C ILE A 134 -1.92 -5.54 5.01
N VAL A 135 -0.77 -5.24 4.37
CA VAL A 135 -0.54 -3.95 3.70
C VAL A 135 -0.28 -4.19 2.21
N ILE A 136 -1.09 -3.59 1.35
CA ILE A 136 -1.06 -3.82 -0.10
C ILE A 136 -0.43 -2.61 -0.81
N ASP A 137 0.65 -2.84 -1.58
CA ASP A 137 1.17 -1.89 -2.56
C ASP A 137 0.41 -2.02 -3.87
N SER A 138 0.02 -0.92 -4.49
CA SER A 138 -0.76 -0.93 -5.73
C SER A 138 -0.03 -0.29 -6.90
N PRO A 139 -0.33 -0.67 -8.16
CA PRO A 139 0.23 0.00 -9.33
C PRO A 139 -0.30 1.44 -9.48
N PRO A 140 0.39 2.31 -10.26
CA PRO A 140 0.04 3.72 -10.41
C PRO A 140 -1.09 4.00 -11.41
N ALA A 141 -1.70 2.97 -12.00
CA ALA A 141 -2.66 3.10 -13.08
C ALA A 141 -4.07 2.65 -12.68
N LYS A 142 -5.10 3.29 -13.24
CA LYS A 142 -6.49 2.79 -13.18
C LYS A 142 -6.57 1.48 -13.97
N GLY A 143 -6.91 0.38 -13.31
CA GLY A 143 -6.99 -0.94 -13.94
C GLY A 143 -7.34 -2.04 -12.96
N ILE A 144 -7.42 -3.26 -13.47
CA ILE A 144 -7.92 -4.41 -12.71
C ILE A 144 -7.12 -4.69 -11.43
N LEU A 145 -5.80 -4.49 -11.44
CA LEU A 145 -4.97 -4.66 -10.25
C LEU A 145 -5.29 -3.60 -9.18
N THR A 146 -5.45 -2.34 -9.58
CA THR A 146 -5.83 -1.26 -8.63
C THR A 146 -7.22 -1.50 -8.06
N TYR A 147 -8.18 -1.98 -8.86
CA TYR A 147 -9.51 -2.36 -8.35
C TYR A 147 -9.42 -3.48 -7.31
N ASN A 148 -8.62 -4.52 -7.61
CA ASN A 148 -8.38 -5.62 -6.68
C ASN A 148 -7.74 -5.15 -5.37
N ALA A 149 -6.75 -4.27 -5.42
CA ALA A 149 -6.11 -3.71 -4.23
C ALA A 149 -7.11 -2.90 -3.38
N ILE A 150 -7.93 -2.05 -4.00
CA ILE A 150 -8.97 -1.27 -3.31
C ILE A 150 -10.01 -2.20 -2.67
N LEU A 151 -10.58 -3.13 -3.44
CA LEU A 151 -11.70 -3.95 -2.98
C LEU A 151 -11.29 -5.08 -2.02
N ALA A 152 -10.00 -5.37 -1.89
CA ALA A 152 -9.47 -6.29 -0.89
C ALA A 152 -9.27 -5.65 0.48
N ALA A 153 -9.22 -4.31 0.55
CA ALA A 153 -8.87 -3.58 1.76
C ALA A 153 -10.08 -3.19 2.62
N ASP A 154 -9.83 -3.00 3.93
CA ASP A 154 -10.75 -2.38 4.89
C ASP A 154 -10.51 -0.87 4.95
N PHE A 155 -9.26 -0.46 4.81
CA PHE A 155 -8.80 0.92 4.86
C PHE A 155 -7.89 1.26 3.69
N LEU A 156 -7.88 2.54 3.33
CA LEU A 156 -7.08 3.07 2.23
C LEU A 156 -6.34 4.33 2.66
N VAL A 157 -5.09 4.46 2.24
CA VAL A 157 -4.30 5.69 2.37
C VAL A 157 -3.76 6.10 0.99
N ILE A 158 -3.70 7.40 0.72
CA ILE A 158 -3.34 7.94 -0.59
C ILE A 158 -2.06 8.79 -0.45
N PRO A 159 -0.86 8.24 -0.71
CA PRO A 159 0.34 9.06 -0.81
C PRO A 159 0.32 9.86 -2.10
N THR A 160 0.70 11.13 -2.04
CA THR A 160 0.71 11.99 -3.22
C THR A 160 1.87 12.98 -3.19
N GLU A 161 2.53 13.14 -4.34
CA GLU A 161 3.60 14.12 -4.48
C GLU A 161 3.05 15.56 -4.34
N CYS A 162 3.81 16.45 -3.68
CA CYS A 162 3.46 17.87 -3.52
C CYS A 162 3.65 18.65 -4.82
N THR A 163 2.93 18.23 -5.88
CA THR A 163 2.90 18.85 -7.22
C THR A 163 1.47 18.86 -7.76
N ASN A 164 1.20 19.67 -8.78
CA ASN A 164 -0.11 19.66 -9.45
C ASN A 164 -0.49 18.27 -9.98
N LYS A 165 0.48 17.53 -10.55
CA LYS A 165 0.26 16.15 -11.00
C LYS A 165 -0.15 15.24 -9.86
N GLY A 166 0.49 15.39 -8.69
CA GLY A 166 0.16 14.62 -7.50
C GLY A 166 -1.26 14.94 -6.99
N VAL A 167 -1.65 16.22 -6.95
CA VAL A 167 -3.03 16.61 -6.58
C VAL A 167 -4.06 15.94 -7.48
N VAL A 168 -3.86 15.99 -8.81
CA VAL A 168 -4.74 15.29 -9.77
C VAL A 168 -4.78 13.79 -9.50
N GLY A 169 -3.64 13.15 -9.24
CA GLY A 169 -3.56 11.72 -8.92
C GLY A 169 -4.34 11.35 -7.65
N ALA A 170 -4.24 12.16 -6.59
CA ALA A 170 -4.99 11.94 -5.36
C ALA A 170 -6.50 12.11 -5.56
N VAL A 171 -6.92 13.18 -6.23
CA VAL A 171 -8.35 13.42 -6.57
C VAL A 171 -8.89 12.28 -7.40
N SER A 172 -8.18 11.85 -8.44
CA SER A 172 -8.58 10.72 -9.30
C SER A 172 -8.70 9.41 -8.50
N SER A 173 -7.86 9.21 -7.49
CA SER A 173 -7.95 8.02 -6.62
C SER A 173 -9.20 8.03 -5.76
N VAL A 174 -9.55 9.19 -5.18
CA VAL A 174 -10.80 9.35 -4.42
C VAL A 174 -12.02 9.17 -5.33
N VAL A 175 -11.98 9.74 -6.55
CA VAL A 175 -13.06 9.57 -7.54
C VAL A 175 -13.22 8.10 -7.91
N LEU A 176 -12.11 7.36 -8.11
CA LEU A 176 -12.17 5.93 -8.42
C LEU A 176 -12.86 5.13 -7.32
N VAL A 177 -12.58 5.42 -6.04
CA VAL A 177 -13.26 4.74 -4.92
C VAL A 177 -14.77 5.02 -4.95
N ARG A 178 -15.18 6.25 -5.24
CA ARG A 178 -16.61 6.61 -5.39
C ARG A 178 -17.25 5.91 -6.59
N GLU A 179 -16.56 5.84 -7.74
CA GLU A 179 -17.07 5.10 -8.91
C GLU A 179 -17.31 3.62 -8.58
N LEU A 180 -16.45 3.00 -7.76
CA LEU A 180 -16.66 1.63 -7.32
C LEU A 180 -17.84 1.52 -6.34
N GLU A 181 -18.03 2.49 -5.46
CA GLU A 181 -19.18 2.56 -4.55
C GLU A 181 -20.50 2.71 -5.32
N ASP A 182 -20.52 3.58 -6.36
CA ASP A 182 -21.67 3.78 -7.24
C ASP A 182 -22.04 2.52 -8.06
N LEU A 183 -21.10 1.59 -8.21
CA LEU A 183 -21.29 0.26 -8.80
C LEU A 183 -21.64 -0.82 -7.75
N ASP A 184 -22.12 -0.43 -6.57
CA ASP A 184 -22.54 -1.31 -5.47
C ASP A 184 -21.39 -2.21 -4.91
N PHE A 185 -20.12 -1.83 -5.11
CA PHE A 185 -19.02 -2.48 -4.41
C PHE A 185 -18.89 -1.95 -2.97
N GLN A 186 -18.60 -2.86 -2.05
CA GLN A 186 -18.16 -2.47 -0.71
C GLN A 186 -16.72 -1.91 -0.81
N VAL A 187 -16.57 -0.62 -0.61
CA VAL A 187 -15.28 0.08 -0.69
C VAL A 187 -14.65 0.32 0.68
N PRO A 188 -13.31 0.43 0.76
CA PRO A 188 -12.59 0.72 2.01
C PRO A 188 -12.84 2.15 2.49
N LYS A 189 -12.70 2.36 3.80
CA LYS A 189 -12.65 3.70 4.37
C LYS A 189 -11.30 4.37 4.06
N ILE A 190 -11.33 5.55 3.45
CA ILE A 190 -10.12 6.35 3.22
C ILE A 190 -9.70 6.99 4.55
N LEU A 191 -8.51 6.63 5.07
CA LEU A 191 -7.94 7.22 6.30
C LEU A 191 -7.46 8.65 6.08
N GLY A 192 -6.91 8.92 4.89
CA GLY A 192 -6.42 10.25 4.53
C GLY A 192 -5.36 10.23 3.44
N ILE A 193 -4.76 11.40 3.22
CA ILE A 193 -3.74 11.66 2.20
C ILE A 193 -2.40 11.92 2.89
N ILE A 194 -1.32 11.32 2.38
CA ILE A 194 0.06 11.61 2.80
C ILE A 194 0.71 12.47 1.73
N PRO A 195 0.93 13.77 1.94
CA PRO A 195 1.75 14.58 1.05
C PRO A 195 3.21 14.09 1.10
N THR A 196 3.76 13.70 -0.04
CA THR A 196 5.13 13.18 -0.18
C THR A 196 5.99 14.12 -1.00
N ARG A 197 7.32 13.92 -0.98
CA ARG A 197 8.28 14.74 -1.72
C ARG A 197 8.06 16.24 -1.49
N ASP A 198 7.69 16.60 -0.26
CA ASP A 198 7.49 17.99 0.13
C ASP A 198 8.83 18.73 0.10
N GLN A 199 8.94 19.70 -0.79
CA GLN A 199 10.19 20.44 -1.04
C GLN A 199 10.34 21.61 -0.08
N TRP A 200 11.55 21.73 0.47
CA TRP A 200 11.95 22.79 1.40
C TRP A 200 13.24 23.46 0.95
N ALA A 201 13.29 24.78 1.09
CA ALA A 201 14.50 25.60 0.91
C ALA A 201 14.92 26.11 2.30
N GLY A 202 15.90 25.45 2.91
CA GLY A 202 16.27 25.67 4.31
C GLY A 202 15.10 25.36 5.27
N ALA A 203 14.68 26.33 6.06
CA ALA A 203 13.55 26.18 7.02
C ALA A 203 12.17 26.46 6.38
N ASN A 204 12.10 26.85 5.11
CA ASN A 204 10.87 27.26 4.46
C ASN A 204 10.39 26.21 3.44
N GLN A 205 9.15 25.81 3.54
CA GLN A 205 8.47 25.01 2.52
C GLN A 205 8.34 25.83 1.23
N THR A 206 8.63 25.20 0.07
CA THR A 206 8.54 25.89 -1.22
C THR A 206 7.12 26.33 -1.56
N ARG A 207 6.99 27.36 -2.40
CA ARG A 207 5.67 27.85 -2.85
C ARG A 207 4.88 26.75 -3.56
N MET A 208 5.56 25.92 -4.35
CA MET A 208 4.93 24.81 -5.08
C MET A 208 4.33 23.77 -4.12
N SER A 209 5.09 23.33 -3.12
CA SER A 209 4.58 22.35 -2.14
C SER A 209 3.43 22.92 -1.31
N LYS A 210 3.52 24.19 -0.88
CA LYS A 210 2.41 24.86 -0.18
C LYS A 210 1.15 24.91 -1.04
N ALA A 211 1.28 25.35 -2.31
CA ALA A 211 0.16 25.42 -3.24
C ALA A 211 -0.49 24.06 -3.47
N ALA A 212 0.32 22.99 -3.63
CA ALA A 212 -0.19 21.63 -3.81
C ALA A 212 -0.99 21.15 -2.58
N ILE A 213 -0.48 21.36 -1.35
CA ILE A 213 -1.19 20.99 -0.12
C ILE A 213 -2.49 21.80 0.04
N THR A 214 -2.47 23.09 -0.31
CA THR A 214 -3.68 23.93 -0.31
C THR A 214 -4.71 23.41 -1.30
N ALA A 215 -4.27 23.11 -2.54
CA ALA A 215 -5.15 22.57 -3.58
C ALA A 215 -5.75 21.19 -3.18
N LEU A 216 -5.02 20.34 -2.46
CA LEU A 216 -5.56 19.09 -1.91
C LEU A 216 -6.73 19.37 -0.94
N LYS A 217 -6.55 20.34 -0.02
CA LYS A 217 -7.59 20.71 0.96
C LYS A 217 -8.83 21.28 0.29
N GLU A 218 -8.64 22.09 -0.75
CA GLU A 218 -9.73 22.70 -1.51
C GLU A 218 -10.47 21.69 -2.39
N SER A 219 -9.72 20.77 -3.04
CA SER A 219 -10.30 19.76 -3.95
C SER A 219 -10.98 18.62 -3.21
N LEU A 220 -10.57 18.32 -1.98
CA LEU A 220 -11.05 17.20 -1.18
C LEU A 220 -11.47 17.67 0.23
N PRO A 221 -12.51 18.50 0.33
CA PRO A 221 -12.99 19.03 1.60
C PRO A 221 -13.41 17.89 2.55
N GLY A 222 -12.98 17.99 3.80
CA GLY A 222 -13.23 16.96 4.83
C GLY A 222 -12.29 15.76 4.81
N MET A 223 -11.44 15.60 3.77
CA MET A 223 -10.43 14.56 3.74
C MET A 223 -9.29 14.89 4.72
N HIS A 224 -8.93 13.92 5.56
CA HIS A 224 -7.78 14.09 6.46
C HIS A 224 -6.47 14.15 5.66
N ILE A 225 -5.63 15.12 5.96
CA ILE A 225 -4.29 15.26 5.37
C ILE A 225 -3.27 15.12 6.49
N PHE A 226 -2.49 14.04 6.43
CA PHE A 226 -1.42 13.75 7.37
C PHE A 226 -0.25 14.74 7.23
N SER A 227 0.69 14.70 8.16
CA SER A 227 1.97 15.41 8.02
C SER A 227 2.64 15.07 6.70
N SER A 228 3.37 16.04 6.12
CA SER A 228 4.08 15.78 4.87
C SER A 228 5.41 15.07 5.09
N VAL A 229 5.77 14.21 4.15
CA VAL A 229 7.10 13.60 4.06
C VAL A 229 7.99 14.49 3.19
N ARG A 230 9.03 15.07 3.79
CA ARG A 230 9.97 15.93 3.06
C ARG A 230 10.73 15.15 2.00
N GLN A 231 11.02 15.82 0.88
CA GLN A 231 11.94 15.27 -0.12
C GLN A 231 13.33 15.14 0.48
N SER A 232 13.89 13.93 0.47
CA SER A 232 15.19 13.62 1.03
C SER A 232 15.85 12.47 0.26
N THR A 233 17.15 12.56 0.05
CA THR A 233 17.96 11.44 -0.47
C THR A 233 18.00 10.27 0.52
N THR A 234 17.80 10.52 1.80
CA THR A 234 17.67 9.47 2.82
C THR A 234 16.53 8.53 2.51
N VAL A 235 15.36 9.03 2.08
CA VAL A 235 14.21 8.19 1.69
C VAL A 235 14.59 7.21 0.58
N GLN A 236 15.34 7.66 -0.44
CA GLN A 236 15.79 6.78 -1.53
C GLN A 236 16.79 5.74 -1.03
N ARG A 237 17.73 6.15 -0.18
CA ARG A 237 18.74 5.26 0.38
C ARG A 237 18.13 4.20 1.30
N THR A 238 17.18 4.57 2.17
CA THR A 238 16.51 3.62 3.07
C THR A 238 15.67 2.62 2.28
N ASN A 239 14.94 3.05 1.26
CA ASN A 239 14.20 2.16 0.38
C ASN A 239 15.11 1.12 -0.27
N HIS A 240 16.25 1.55 -0.83
CA HIS A 240 17.19 0.65 -1.53
C HIS A 240 17.73 -0.48 -0.64
N VAL A 241 17.86 -0.24 0.66
CA VAL A 241 18.32 -1.24 1.64
C VAL A 241 17.17 -1.88 2.42
N GLY A 242 15.92 -1.61 2.05
CA GLY A 242 14.73 -2.17 2.68
C GLY A 242 14.49 -1.70 4.12
N TRP A 243 14.97 -0.52 4.49
CA TRP A 243 14.78 0.05 5.83
C TRP A 243 13.63 1.04 5.84
N SER A 244 12.84 1.01 6.91
CA SER A 244 11.92 2.10 7.19
C SER A 244 12.66 3.34 7.68
N LEU A 245 12.04 4.50 7.54
CA LEU A 245 12.59 5.77 8.04
C LEU A 245 12.73 5.78 9.55
N GLN A 246 11.87 5.06 10.27
CA GLN A 246 11.97 4.92 11.73
C GLN A 246 13.20 4.12 12.13
N GLU A 247 13.47 2.99 11.48
CA GLU A 247 14.68 2.19 11.73
C GLU A 247 15.96 2.94 11.40
N ALA A 248 15.92 3.81 10.39
CA ALA A 248 17.03 4.68 10.02
C ALA A 248 17.24 5.87 10.99
N GLY A 249 16.42 6.01 12.04
CA GLY A 249 16.47 7.11 12.99
C GLY A 249 15.90 8.44 12.48
N GLU A 250 15.21 8.42 11.34
CA GLU A 250 14.68 9.62 10.65
C GLU A 250 13.27 9.97 11.15
N SER A 251 13.12 10.20 12.44
CA SER A 251 11.82 10.42 13.10
C SER A 251 10.98 11.53 12.48
N SER A 252 11.61 12.59 11.98
CA SER A 252 10.89 13.70 11.34
C SER A 252 10.25 13.30 10.00
N LEU A 253 10.91 12.43 9.22
CA LEU A 253 10.41 11.89 7.97
C LEU A 253 9.39 10.76 8.21
N ALA A 254 9.56 9.99 9.28
CA ALA A 254 8.69 8.89 9.68
C ALA A 254 7.34 9.37 10.26
N LYS A 255 7.24 10.63 10.71
CA LYS A 255 6.08 11.17 11.43
C LYS A 255 4.74 10.92 10.72
N ALA A 256 4.68 11.15 9.41
CA ALA A 256 3.45 10.94 8.64
C ALA A 256 2.97 9.49 8.71
N TYR A 257 3.87 8.54 8.65
CA TYR A 257 3.54 7.11 8.71
C TYR A 257 3.12 6.67 10.11
N LEU A 258 3.73 7.24 11.16
CA LEU A 258 3.27 7.03 12.55
C LEU A 258 1.84 7.54 12.74
N GLU A 259 1.50 8.72 12.21
CA GLU A 259 0.14 9.26 12.23
C GLU A 259 -0.87 8.33 11.53
N VAL A 260 -0.48 7.71 10.40
CA VAL A 260 -1.32 6.73 9.69
C VAL A 260 -1.52 5.47 10.53
N VAL A 261 -0.46 4.93 11.14
CA VAL A 261 -0.54 3.76 12.03
C VAL A 261 -1.48 4.04 13.19
N ASP A 262 -1.36 5.21 13.84
CA ASP A 262 -2.24 5.61 14.94
C ASP A 262 -3.70 5.74 14.49
N ALA A 263 -3.94 6.31 13.30
CA ALA A 263 -5.28 6.43 12.73
C ALA A 263 -5.90 5.06 12.41
N LEU A 264 -5.09 4.14 11.84
CA LEU A 264 -5.51 2.78 11.54
C LEU A 264 -5.89 2.01 12.81
N LEU A 265 -5.04 2.06 13.85
CA LEU A 265 -5.29 1.36 15.11
C LEU A 265 -6.54 1.90 15.82
N LYS A 266 -6.78 3.21 15.79
CA LYS A 266 -8.02 3.82 16.31
C LYS A 266 -9.24 3.38 15.52
N ALA A 267 -9.15 3.36 14.19
CA ALA A 267 -10.27 2.96 13.32
C ALA A 267 -10.62 1.47 13.51
N LYS A 268 -9.64 0.58 13.71
CA LYS A 268 -9.81 -0.85 13.98
C LYS A 268 -10.60 -1.13 15.27
N VAL A 269 -10.52 -0.26 16.27
CA VAL A 269 -11.23 -0.44 17.56
C VAL A 269 -12.71 -0.06 17.46
N HIS A 270 -13.08 0.79 16.49
CA HIS A 270 -14.42 1.37 16.35
C HIS A 270 -15.23 0.79 15.18
N GLY A 271 -14.67 -0.13 14.41
CA GLY A 271 -15.32 -0.85 13.32
C GLY A 271 -15.49 -2.31 13.66
#